data_8910ba6755e03e118bae790d01e9e8ec
#
_entry.id   8910ba6755e03e118bae790d01e9e8ec
#
_cell.length_a   1.000
_cell.length_b   1.000
_cell.length_c   1.000
_cell.angle_alpha   90.00
_cell.angle_beta   90.00
_cell.angle_gamma   90.00
#
_symmetry.space_group_name_H-M   'P 1'
#
loop_
_entity.id
_entity.type
_entity.pdbx_description
1 polymer ?
#
loop_
_entity_poly.entity_id
_entity_poly.type
_entity_poly.pdbx_seq_one_letter_code
_entity_poly.pdbx_strand_id
1 'polypeptide(L)'
;ENYNYTEIGLSTFYGKELHKVKTVNNDLNNVTELLGRHKTLPLPSMVKITNLDNGLSINIKIIDRHDDNGSLIQVSRKVAQLLGFYKDKIATVRVDILSDASKQWKNVMLSLNEPDFDKTITSAPTEMVSISEIDNSTITNDGNINNSLNPIEISSEDVQDFKLFIRIFNFENYDKIQTIMKELDNNLKFTSEKNDLKYDLLIGPVEKSEVNNLVSYFISKGYKETKIELN
;
A
#
# COMPACT_ATOMS: atom_id res chain seq x y z
N GLU A 1 6.08 16.59 2.19
CA GLU A 1 5.59 15.26 1.81
C GLU A 1 6.78 14.38 1.51
N ASN A 2 6.89 13.25 2.21
CA ASN A 2 8.00 12.32 2.02
C ASN A 2 7.66 11.38 0.85
N TYR A 3 8.27 11.65 -0.32
CA TYR A 3 8.12 10.81 -1.50
C TYR A 3 9.18 9.68 -1.59
N ASN A 4 10.02 9.53 -0.56
CA ASN A 4 10.93 8.40 -0.40
C ASN A 4 10.42 7.52 0.74
N TYR A 5 9.50 6.63 0.43
CA TYR A 5 8.93 5.70 1.39
C TYR A 5 9.07 4.29 0.88
N THR A 6 9.67 3.45 1.70
CA THR A 6 9.73 2.00 1.55
C THR A 6 9.51 1.40 2.92
N GLU A 7 8.53 0.52 3.05
CA GLU A 7 8.27 -0.20 4.29
C GLU A 7 7.83 -1.63 4.00
N ILE A 8 8.20 -2.54 4.91
CA ILE A 8 7.82 -3.94 4.88
C ILE A 8 6.85 -4.20 6.01
N GLY A 9 5.79 -4.95 5.72
CA GLY A 9 4.78 -5.29 6.69
C GLY A 9 3.75 -6.26 6.12
N LEU A 10 2.67 -6.46 6.85
CA LEU A 10 1.59 -7.32 6.40
C LEU A 10 0.58 -6.56 5.55
N SER A 11 0.13 -7.20 4.50
CA SER A 11 -1.02 -6.78 3.70
C SER A 11 -2.21 -7.67 4.00
N THR A 12 -3.35 -7.05 4.22
CA THR A 12 -4.68 -7.68 4.20
C THR A 12 -5.49 -7.11 3.05
N PHE A 13 -6.71 -7.59 2.84
CA PHE A 13 -7.60 -7.00 1.85
C PHE A 13 -8.97 -6.71 2.46
N TYR A 14 -9.62 -5.64 1.98
CA TYR A 14 -10.96 -5.30 2.42
C TYR A 14 -12.03 -6.02 1.59
N GLY A 15 -13.13 -6.36 2.24
CA GLY A 15 -14.23 -7.11 1.68
C GLY A 15 -15.27 -6.25 0.97
N LYS A 16 -16.40 -6.88 0.63
CA LYS A 16 -17.51 -6.25 -0.10
C LYS A 16 -18.20 -5.13 0.69
N GLU A 17 -18.06 -5.12 2.00
CA GLU A 17 -18.62 -4.11 2.90
C GLU A 17 -18.12 -2.69 2.60
N LEU A 18 -16.92 -2.58 2.05
CA LEU A 18 -16.34 -1.29 1.63
C LEU A 18 -16.57 -0.96 0.15
N HIS A 19 -17.22 -1.84 -0.62
CA HIS A 19 -17.51 -1.56 -2.02
C HIS A 19 -18.48 -0.39 -2.18
N LYS A 20 -18.09 0.63 -2.96
CA LYS A 20 -18.84 1.90 -3.14
C LYS A 20 -19.01 2.74 -1.88
N VAL A 21 -18.27 2.46 -0.81
CA VAL A 21 -18.20 3.34 0.36
C VAL A 21 -17.27 4.51 0.03
N LYS A 22 -17.66 5.71 0.44
CA LYS A 22 -16.84 6.92 0.25
C LYS A 22 -15.58 6.85 1.11
N THR A 23 -14.48 7.24 0.52
CA THR A 23 -13.17 7.40 1.17
C THR A 23 -13.09 8.75 1.90
N VAL A 24 -11.99 8.96 2.61
CA VAL A 24 -11.67 10.25 3.26
C VAL A 24 -11.66 11.42 2.28
N ASN A 25 -11.32 11.18 1.00
CA ASN A 25 -11.29 12.21 -0.05
C ASN A 25 -12.55 12.22 -0.92
N ASN A 26 -13.66 11.62 -0.48
CA ASN A 26 -14.90 11.44 -1.24
C ASN A 26 -14.81 10.59 -2.52
N ASP A 27 -13.71 9.94 -2.79
CA ASP A 27 -13.61 8.90 -3.82
C ASP A 27 -14.46 7.68 -3.39
N LEU A 28 -14.75 6.78 -4.34
CA LEU A 28 -15.45 5.53 -4.03
C LEU A 28 -14.46 4.37 -3.94
N ASN A 29 -14.50 3.62 -2.84
CA ASN A 29 -13.80 2.35 -2.75
C ASN A 29 -14.40 1.34 -3.74
N ASN A 30 -13.54 0.67 -4.50
CA ASN A 30 -13.96 -0.36 -5.44
C ASN A 30 -13.09 -1.62 -5.30
N VAL A 31 -13.72 -2.73 -4.93
CA VAL A 31 -13.02 -4.01 -4.71
C VAL A 31 -12.49 -4.66 -5.99
N THR A 32 -12.90 -4.16 -7.16
CA THR A 32 -12.50 -4.68 -8.48
C THR A 32 -11.43 -3.83 -9.18
N GLU A 33 -11.00 -2.75 -8.55
CA GLU A 33 -9.95 -1.85 -9.04
C GLU A 33 -8.63 -2.04 -8.30
N LEU A 34 -7.55 -1.44 -8.82
CA LEU A 34 -6.21 -1.49 -8.23
C LEU A 34 -6.05 -0.43 -7.16
N LEU A 35 -6.72 -0.63 -6.04
CA LEU A 35 -6.83 0.33 -4.95
C LEU A 35 -6.29 -0.24 -3.64
N GLY A 36 -5.84 0.67 -2.77
CA GLY A 36 -5.42 0.35 -1.42
C GLY A 36 -5.72 1.46 -0.42
N ARG A 37 -5.56 1.11 0.84
CA ARG A 37 -5.72 1.96 2.02
C ARG A 37 -4.45 1.87 2.87
N HIS A 38 -3.93 3.01 3.33
CA HIS A 38 -2.70 3.06 4.10
C HIS A 38 -2.80 4.08 5.24
N LYS A 39 -2.15 3.79 6.37
CA LYS A 39 -2.27 4.62 7.58
C LYS A 39 -1.76 6.05 7.41
N THR A 40 -0.63 6.23 6.77
CA THR A 40 0.14 7.49 6.83
C THR A 40 0.53 8.09 5.50
N LEU A 41 0.55 7.31 4.40
CA LEU A 41 0.95 7.83 3.09
C LEU A 41 0.07 9.00 2.66
N PRO A 42 0.59 10.02 1.95
CA PRO A 42 -0.21 11.08 1.37
C PRO A 42 -1.33 10.51 0.49
N LEU A 43 -2.48 11.17 0.46
CA LEU A 43 -3.61 10.77 -0.39
C LEU A 43 -3.87 11.81 -1.46
N PRO A 44 -4.04 11.41 -2.73
CA PRO A 44 -3.75 10.08 -3.27
C PRO A 44 -2.25 9.83 -3.46
N SER A 45 -1.83 8.56 -3.40
CA SER A 45 -0.46 8.14 -3.74
C SER A 45 -0.48 6.94 -4.66
N MET A 46 0.54 6.83 -5.52
CA MET A 46 0.84 5.64 -6.30
C MET A 46 1.94 4.86 -5.61
N VAL A 47 1.74 3.57 -5.40
CA VAL A 47 2.74 2.69 -4.79
C VAL A 47 2.93 1.42 -5.61
N LYS A 48 4.15 0.89 -5.60
CA LYS A 48 4.44 -0.49 -6.01
C LYS A 48 4.32 -1.38 -4.77
N ILE A 49 3.51 -2.41 -4.86
CA ILE A 49 3.42 -3.45 -3.82
C ILE A 49 4.07 -4.71 -4.35
N THR A 50 5.01 -5.25 -3.61
CA THR A 50 5.65 -6.54 -3.87
C THR A 50 5.25 -7.54 -2.79
N ASN A 51 4.63 -8.63 -3.18
CA ASN A 51 4.38 -9.76 -2.29
C ASN A 51 5.68 -10.55 -2.13
N LEU A 52 6.30 -10.49 -0.98
CA LEU A 52 7.58 -11.12 -0.69
C LEU A 52 7.49 -12.65 -0.56
N ASP A 53 6.28 -13.18 -0.41
CA ASP A 53 6.08 -14.63 -0.32
C ASP A 53 6.17 -15.33 -1.70
N ASN A 54 5.94 -14.59 -2.80
CA ASN A 54 5.95 -15.16 -4.16
C ASN A 54 6.59 -14.26 -5.23
N GLY A 55 7.13 -13.10 -4.84
CA GLY A 55 7.80 -12.16 -5.72
C GLY A 55 6.91 -11.32 -6.65
N LEU A 56 5.59 -11.56 -6.69
CA LEU A 56 4.69 -10.80 -7.57
C LEU A 56 4.55 -9.36 -7.12
N SER A 57 4.60 -8.42 -8.04
CA SER A 57 4.42 -7.01 -7.75
C SER A 57 3.49 -6.30 -8.72
N ILE A 58 2.83 -5.26 -8.25
CA ILE A 58 1.87 -4.45 -9.00
C ILE A 58 1.84 -3.02 -8.48
N ASN A 59 1.57 -2.07 -9.38
CA ASN A 59 1.33 -0.68 -9.01
C ASN A 59 -0.15 -0.45 -8.69
N ILE A 60 -0.41 0.17 -7.55
CA ILE A 60 -1.78 0.49 -7.12
C ILE A 60 -1.89 1.93 -6.63
N LYS A 61 -3.12 2.43 -6.56
CA LYS A 61 -3.45 3.73 -6.02
C LYS A 61 -3.91 3.61 -4.56
N ILE A 62 -3.31 4.41 -3.69
CA ILE A 62 -3.76 4.57 -2.30
C ILE A 62 -4.74 5.74 -2.26
N ILE A 63 -5.98 5.45 -1.86
CA ILE A 63 -7.10 6.42 -1.87
C ILE A 63 -7.72 6.66 -0.50
N ASP A 64 -7.39 5.86 0.50
CA ASP A 64 -8.07 5.90 1.79
C ASP A 64 -7.17 5.54 2.97
N ARG A 65 -7.70 5.73 4.17
CA ARG A 65 -7.10 5.38 5.45
C ARG A 65 -7.70 4.08 5.99
N HIS A 66 -6.92 3.34 6.76
CA HIS A 66 -7.40 2.25 7.61
C HIS A 66 -6.79 2.36 9.02
N ASP A 67 -7.46 1.76 9.98
CA ASP A 67 -7.10 1.73 11.40
C ASP A 67 -6.72 0.33 11.91
N ASP A 68 -6.67 -0.66 11.01
CA ASP A 68 -6.20 -2.00 11.36
C ASP A 68 -4.74 -1.97 11.84
N ASN A 69 -4.54 -2.29 13.11
CA ASN A 69 -3.26 -2.20 13.76
C ASN A 69 -2.29 -3.33 13.33
N GLY A 70 -2.81 -4.43 12.84
CA GLY A 70 -2.02 -5.60 12.44
C GLY A 70 -1.52 -5.55 11.00
N SER A 71 -2.02 -4.63 10.15
CA SER A 71 -1.57 -4.53 8.76
C SER A 71 -0.94 -3.17 8.44
N LEU A 72 0.09 -3.20 7.60
CA LEU A 72 0.71 -2.03 7.01
C LEU A 72 -0.23 -1.40 5.98
N ILE A 73 -0.84 -2.24 5.15
CA ILE A 73 -1.67 -1.84 4.03
C ILE A 73 -2.86 -2.79 3.88
N GLN A 74 -4.02 -2.23 3.53
CA GLN A 74 -5.17 -3.00 3.08
C GLN A 74 -5.41 -2.75 1.60
N VAL A 75 -5.48 -3.82 0.82
CA VAL A 75 -5.67 -3.71 -0.63
C VAL A 75 -7.06 -4.15 -1.05
N SER A 76 -7.46 -3.82 -2.27
CA SER A 76 -8.70 -4.31 -2.84
C SER A 76 -8.64 -5.83 -3.08
N ARG A 77 -9.80 -6.46 -3.16
CA ARG A 77 -9.91 -7.88 -3.51
C ARG A 77 -9.19 -8.22 -4.82
N LYS A 78 -9.29 -7.34 -5.83
CA LYS A 78 -8.62 -7.53 -7.13
C LYS A 78 -7.11 -7.60 -6.97
N VAL A 79 -6.52 -6.70 -6.18
CA VAL A 79 -5.08 -6.67 -5.91
C VAL A 79 -4.63 -7.94 -5.17
N ALA A 80 -5.38 -8.38 -4.15
CA ALA A 80 -5.06 -9.63 -3.43
C ALA A 80 -5.07 -10.86 -4.34
N GLN A 81 -5.99 -10.89 -5.32
CA GLN A 81 -6.04 -11.95 -6.34
C GLN A 81 -4.83 -11.91 -7.27
N LEU A 82 -4.45 -10.71 -7.76
CA LEU A 82 -3.32 -10.53 -8.67
C LEU A 82 -1.97 -10.79 -8.00
N LEU A 83 -1.82 -10.44 -6.73
CA LEU A 83 -0.65 -10.73 -5.91
C LEU A 83 -0.63 -12.16 -5.33
N GLY A 84 -1.66 -12.97 -5.61
CA GLY A 84 -1.69 -14.38 -5.28
C GLY A 84 -2.01 -14.73 -3.82
N PHE A 85 -2.36 -13.78 -2.95
CA PHE A 85 -2.60 -14.05 -1.52
C PHE A 85 -4.08 -14.04 -1.09
N TYR A 86 -5.01 -13.98 -2.07
CA TYR A 86 -6.45 -13.92 -1.75
C TYR A 86 -6.94 -15.10 -0.89
N LYS A 87 -6.38 -16.31 -1.10
CA LYS A 87 -6.73 -17.51 -0.32
C LYS A 87 -6.16 -17.46 1.08
N ASP A 88 -4.93 -17.01 1.21
CA ASP A 88 -4.18 -16.94 2.48
C ASP A 88 -4.63 -15.76 3.36
N LYS A 89 -5.38 -14.81 2.79
CA LYS A 89 -5.93 -13.60 3.41
C LYS A 89 -4.87 -12.58 3.86
N ILE A 90 -3.63 -12.97 4.02
CA ILE A 90 -2.50 -12.19 4.50
C ILE A 90 -1.29 -12.48 3.63
N ALA A 91 -0.50 -11.44 3.33
CA ALA A 91 0.81 -11.56 2.68
C ALA A 91 1.83 -10.66 3.38
N THR A 92 3.10 -11.07 3.37
CA THR A 92 4.20 -10.17 3.68
C THR A 92 4.53 -9.36 2.44
N VAL A 93 4.47 -8.03 2.55
CA VAL A 93 4.66 -7.15 1.40
C VAL A 93 5.70 -6.07 1.66
N ARG A 94 6.37 -5.64 0.59
CA ARG A 94 7.10 -4.38 0.54
C ARG A 94 6.24 -3.37 -0.20
N VAL A 95 6.14 -2.16 0.35
CA VAL A 95 5.41 -1.03 -0.20
C VAL A 95 6.40 0.08 -0.52
N ASP A 96 6.55 0.41 -1.79
CA ASP A 96 7.44 1.44 -2.31
C ASP A 96 6.61 2.57 -2.94
N ILE A 97 6.77 3.82 -2.50
CA ILE A 97 6.06 4.94 -3.12
C ILE A 97 6.66 5.28 -4.49
N LEU A 98 5.80 5.49 -5.48
CA LEU A 98 6.17 5.96 -6.81
C LEU A 98 6.01 7.50 -6.84
N SER A 99 7.07 8.21 -6.50
CA SER A 99 7.03 9.66 -6.26
C SER A 99 6.54 10.46 -7.46
N ASP A 100 7.04 10.18 -8.66
CA ASP A 100 6.67 10.94 -9.88
C ASP A 100 5.22 10.66 -10.29
N ALA A 101 4.80 9.41 -10.26
CA ALA A 101 3.41 9.03 -10.53
C ALA A 101 2.46 9.64 -9.49
N SER A 102 2.86 9.69 -8.22
CA SER A 102 2.06 10.30 -7.14
C SER A 102 1.88 11.81 -7.34
N LYS A 103 2.95 12.52 -7.74
CA LYS A 103 2.90 13.96 -8.05
C LYS A 103 2.01 14.25 -9.25
N GLN A 104 2.17 13.49 -10.34
CA GLN A 104 1.34 13.63 -11.55
C GLN A 104 -0.14 13.43 -11.21
N TRP A 105 -0.47 12.40 -10.45
CA TRP A 105 -1.83 12.11 -10.05
C TRP A 105 -2.44 13.19 -9.16
N LYS A 106 -1.67 13.73 -8.22
CA LYS A 106 -2.09 14.86 -7.39
C LYS A 106 -2.40 16.10 -8.23
N ASN A 107 -1.56 16.43 -9.22
CA ASN A 107 -1.76 17.57 -10.10
C ASN A 107 -3.05 17.41 -10.93
N VAL A 108 -3.32 16.22 -11.47
CA VAL A 108 -4.57 15.93 -12.19
C VAL A 108 -5.79 16.14 -11.28
N MET A 109 -5.74 15.64 -10.03
CA MET A 109 -6.84 15.82 -9.08
C MET A 109 -7.06 17.28 -8.70
N LEU A 110 -6.01 18.07 -8.56
CA LEU A 110 -6.12 19.50 -8.27
C LEU A 110 -6.75 20.24 -9.46
N SER A 111 -6.35 19.94 -10.69
CA SER A 111 -6.93 20.56 -11.90
C SER A 111 -8.39 20.20 -12.12
N LEU A 112 -8.85 19.04 -11.69
CA LEU A 112 -10.26 18.63 -11.77
C LEU A 112 -11.13 19.31 -10.71
N ASN A 113 -10.55 19.75 -9.60
CA ASN A 113 -11.25 20.38 -8.49
C ASN A 113 -11.19 21.92 -8.53
N GLU A 114 -10.49 22.52 -9.50
CA GLU A 114 -10.58 23.96 -9.71
C GLU A 114 -12.00 24.31 -10.19
N PRO A 115 -12.73 25.18 -9.49
CA PRO A 115 -14.01 25.66 -9.98
C PRO A 115 -13.76 26.38 -11.32
N ASP A 116 -14.59 26.06 -12.32
CA ASP A 116 -14.60 26.74 -13.62
C ASP A 116 -14.86 28.23 -13.40
N PHE A 117 -13.83 28.99 -13.09
CA PHE A 117 -13.87 30.44 -13.21
C PHE A 117 -13.67 30.79 -14.68
N ASP A 118 -14.82 31.00 -15.31
CA ASP A 118 -15.03 31.83 -16.50
C ASP A 118 -13.94 31.69 -17.59
N LYS A 119 -14.03 30.63 -18.38
CA LYS A 119 -13.38 30.59 -19.69
C LYS A 119 -14.10 31.56 -20.58
N THR A 120 -13.84 32.85 -20.44
CA THR A 120 -14.00 33.80 -21.55
C THR A 120 -13.13 33.26 -22.67
N ILE A 121 -13.79 32.73 -23.68
CA ILE A 121 -13.19 32.24 -24.91
C ILE A 121 -12.53 33.43 -25.59
N THR A 122 -11.29 33.71 -25.29
CA THR A 122 -10.43 34.48 -26.18
C THR A 122 -10.14 33.58 -27.37
N SER A 123 -10.71 33.91 -28.52
CA SER A 123 -10.49 33.22 -29.77
C SER A 123 -8.99 33.00 -29.99
N ALA A 124 -8.58 31.74 -30.12
CA ALA A 124 -7.23 31.37 -30.48
C ALA A 124 -6.86 32.00 -31.84
N PRO A 125 -5.63 32.52 -32.03
CA PRO A 125 -5.17 32.95 -33.33
C PRO A 125 -5.11 31.74 -34.26
N THR A 126 -5.83 31.81 -35.36
CA THR A 126 -5.78 30.84 -36.47
C THR A 126 -4.47 31.03 -37.24
N GLU A 127 -3.39 30.38 -36.81
CA GLU A 127 -2.28 30.15 -37.73
C GLU A 127 -2.57 28.86 -38.51
N MET A 128 -2.52 28.96 -39.84
CA MET A 128 -2.68 27.82 -40.75
C MET A 128 -1.55 26.83 -40.54
N VAL A 129 -1.86 25.68 -39.95
CA VAL A 129 -0.98 24.52 -39.98
C VAL A 129 -1.18 23.82 -41.31
N SER A 130 -0.15 23.84 -42.18
CA SER A 130 -0.11 23.05 -43.42
C SER A 130 -0.06 21.56 -43.05
N ILE A 131 -1.09 20.84 -43.45
CA ILE A 131 -1.18 19.38 -43.31
C ILE A 131 -0.32 18.77 -44.44
N SER A 132 0.80 18.14 -44.12
CA SER A 132 1.47 17.22 -45.02
C SER A 132 0.75 15.85 -44.92
N GLU A 133 0.49 15.31 -46.11
CA GLU A 133 -0.30 14.11 -46.35
C GLU A 133 0.17 12.92 -45.49
N ILE A 134 -0.77 12.33 -44.73
CA ILE A 134 -0.63 11.03 -44.12
C ILE A 134 -1.36 10.03 -45.02
N ASP A 135 -0.63 9.02 -45.46
CA ASP A 135 -1.04 7.95 -46.34
C ASP A 135 -2.32 7.25 -45.87
N ASN A 136 -3.24 7.09 -46.82
CA ASN A 136 -4.50 6.38 -46.66
C ASN A 136 -4.28 4.87 -46.50
N SER A 137 -4.44 4.33 -45.31
CA SER A 137 -4.82 2.94 -45.16
C SER A 137 -6.07 2.83 -44.30
N THR A 138 -7.17 2.56 -45.01
CA THR A 138 -8.43 1.94 -44.61
C THR A 138 -8.96 2.18 -43.19
N ILE A 139 -9.85 3.18 -43.07
CA ILE A 139 -10.77 3.31 -41.93
C ILE A 139 -11.96 2.42 -42.19
N THR A 140 -12.08 1.30 -41.51
CA THR A 140 -13.35 0.60 -41.33
C THR A 140 -14.05 1.23 -40.12
N ASN A 141 -15.19 1.84 -40.35
CA ASN A 141 -16.13 2.34 -39.37
C ASN A 141 -16.71 1.14 -38.59
N ASP A 142 -16.19 0.89 -37.36
CA ASP A 142 -16.95 0.26 -36.30
C ASP A 142 -16.74 1.10 -35.03
N GLY A 143 -17.85 1.70 -34.57
CA GLY A 143 -17.91 2.53 -33.40
C GLY A 143 -17.61 1.72 -32.14
N ASN A 144 -16.35 1.52 -31.85
CA ASN A 144 -15.88 0.98 -30.60
C ASN A 144 -14.96 2.03 -29.95
N ILE A 145 -15.51 2.73 -28.98
CA ILE A 145 -14.69 3.55 -28.07
C ILE A 145 -13.82 2.56 -27.31
N ASN A 146 -12.66 2.23 -27.86
CA ASN A 146 -11.62 1.51 -27.15
C ASN A 146 -11.13 2.42 -26.02
N ASN A 147 -11.75 2.30 -24.85
CA ASN A 147 -11.06 2.54 -23.61
C ASN A 147 -9.82 1.63 -23.67
N SER A 148 -8.69 2.16 -24.07
CA SER A 148 -7.40 1.50 -23.94
C SER A 148 -7.13 1.36 -22.43
N LEU A 149 -7.68 0.31 -21.85
CA LEU A 149 -7.28 -0.17 -20.54
C LEU A 149 -5.80 -0.48 -20.71
N ASN A 150 -4.94 0.39 -20.18
CA ASN A 150 -3.53 0.07 -20.06
C ASN A 150 -3.42 -1.33 -19.44
N PRO A 151 -2.69 -2.24 -20.06
CA PRO A 151 -2.58 -3.59 -19.55
C PRO A 151 -2.10 -3.53 -18.09
N ILE A 152 -2.69 -4.33 -17.22
CA ILE A 152 -2.25 -4.44 -15.83
C ILE A 152 -0.87 -5.09 -15.87
N GLU A 153 0.15 -4.32 -15.55
CA GLU A 153 1.53 -4.81 -15.48
C GLU A 153 1.74 -5.50 -14.13
N ILE A 154 1.94 -6.81 -14.18
CA ILE A 154 2.40 -7.61 -13.04
C ILE A 154 3.83 -7.98 -13.34
N SER A 155 4.75 -7.58 -12.45
CA SER A 155 6.15 -8.01 -12.51
C SER A 155 6.43 -9.04 -11.43
N SER A 156 7.50 -9.82 -11.59
CA SER A 156 7.97 -10.79 -10.60
C SER A 156 9.42 -10.48 -10.23
N GLU A 157 9.73 -10.56 -8.96
CA GLU A 157 11.09 -10.52 -8.41
C GLU A 157 11.45 -11.90 -7.88
N ASP A 158 12.74 -12.18 -7.76
CA ASP A 158 13.20 -13.43 -7.15
C ASP A 158 12.78 -13.49 -5.68
N VAL A 159 12.17 -14.61 -5.29
CA VAL A 159 11.77 -14.86 -3.90
C VAL A 159 13.01 -15.19 -3.09
N GLN A 160 13.25 -14.44 -2.03
CA GLN A 160 14.30 -14.71 -1.07
C GLN A 160 13.68 -15.34 0.18
N ASP A 161 14.37 -16.32 0.76
CA ASP A 161 14.00 -16.85 2.06
C ASP A 161 14.23 -15.76 3.12
N PHE A 162 13.18 -15.43 3.87
CA PHE A 162 13.25 -14.48 4.95
C PHE A 162 12.54 -15.03 6.20
N LYS A 163 12.95 -14.53 7.33
CA LYS A 163 12.31 -14.82 8.64
C LYS A 163 11.70 -13.54 9.18
N LEU A 164 10.49 -13.67 9.70
CA LEU A 164 9.76 -12.55 10.30
C LEU A 164 10.14 -12.38 11.76
N PHE A 165 10.43 -11.13 12.11
CA PHE A 165 10.67 -10.71 13.48
C PHE A 165 9.76 -9.55 13.82
N ILE A 166 9.40 -9.40 15.09
CA ILE A 166 8.63 -8.27 15.59
C ILE A 166 9.52 -7.52 16.57
N ARG A 167 9.78 -6.25 16.26
CA ARG A 167 10.50 -5.34 17.16
C ARG A 167 9.52 -4.41 17.85
N ILE A 168 9.59 -4.38 19.16
CA ILE A 168 8.81 -3.50 20.01
C ILE A 168 9.77 -2.55 20.70
N PHE A 169 9.53 -1.26 20.58
CA PHE A 169 10.41 -0.21 21.06
C PHE A 169 9.97 0.36 22.40
N ASN A 170 10.92 1.00 23.08
CA ASN A 170 10.67 1.94 24.18
C ASN A 170 10.11 1.32 25.47
N PHE A 171 10.55 0.13 25.86
CA PHE A 171 10.30 -0.37 27.22
C PHE A 171 11.06 0.45 28.25
N GLU A 172 10.38 0.94 29.28
CA GLU A 172 10.98 1.76 30.35
C GLU A 172 11.93 0.97 31.24
N ASN A 173 11.64 -0.31 31.44
CA ASN A 173 12.47 -1.20 32.27
C ASN A 173 12.41 -2.65 31.78
N TYR A 174 13.42 -3.41 32.18
CA TYR A 174 13.56 -4.83 31.82
C TYR A 174 12.52 -5.74 32.46
N ASP A 175 11.97 -5.37 33.62
CA ASP A 175 10.97 -6.17 34.34
C ASP A 175 9.68 -6.29 33.55
N LYS A 176 9.29 -5.22 32.83
CA LYS A 176 8.15 -5.26 31.90
C LYS A 176 8.35 -6.29 30.79
N ILE A 177 9.57 -6.37 30.25
CA ILE A 177 9.92 -7.37 29.22
C ILE A 177 9.80 -8.78 29.80
N GLN A 178 10.35 -9.03 30.99
CA GLN A 178 10.25 -10.32 31.63
C GLN A 178 8.80 -10.74 31.90
N THR A 179 7.96 -9.80 32.28
CA THR A 179 6.53 -10.08 32.51
C THR A 179 5.86 -10.52 31.20
N ILE A 180 6.11 -9.81 30.11
CA ILE A 180 5.58 -10.16 28.79
C ILE A 180 6.10 -11.51 28.30
N MET A 181 7.39 -11.79 28.47
CA MET A 181 7.96 -13.10 28.11
C MET A 181 7.30 -14.26 28.85
N LYS A 182 6.80 -14.04 30.06
CA LYS A 182 6.06 -15.07 30.82
C LYS A 182 4.60 -15.22 30.39
N GLU A 183 4.00 -14.15 29.83
CA GLU A 183 2.63 -14.16 29.33
C GLU A 183 2.51 -14.77 27.92
N LEU A 184 3.59 -14.70 27.14
CA LEU A 184 3.63 -15.23 25.78
C LEU A 184 4.09 -16.68 25.73
N ASP A 185 3.89 -17.34 24.59
CA ASP A 185 4.25 -18.73 24.38
C ASP A 185 5.76 -18.95 24.57
N ASN A 186 6.11 -20.01 25.28
CA ASN A 186 7.50 -20.43 25.57
C ASN A 186 8.30 -20.83 24.31
N ASN A 187 7.63 -21.03 23.18
CA ASN A 187 8.27 -21.37 21.90
C ASN A 187 8.86 -20.17 21.16
N LEU A 188 8.48 -18.96 21.57
CA LEU A 188 8.99 -17.73 20.97
C LEU A 188 10.40 -17.42 21.48
N LYS A 189 11.28 -17.02 20.57
CA LYS A 189 12.62 -16.52 20.94
C LYS A 189 12.54 -15.02 21.17
N PHE A 190 13.14 -14.57 22.27
CA PHE A 190 13.17 -13.18 22.68
C PHE A 190 14.61 -12.70 22.77
N THR A 191 14.88 -11.54 22.21
CA THR A 191 16.16 -10.84 22.36
C THR A 191 15.85 -9.41 22.79
N SER A 192 16.49 -8.95 23.85
CA SER A 192 16.36 -7.57 24.32
C SER A 192 17.64 -6.79 24.04
N GLU A 193 17.48 -5.59 23.53
CA GLU A 193 18.56 -4.63 23.28
C GLU A 193 18.35 -3.40 24.16
N LYS A 194 19.41 -2.90 24.76
CA LYS A 194 19.36 -1.68 25.57
C LYS A 194 19.78 -0.50 24.71
N ASN A 195 18.88 0.47 24.55
CA ASN A 195 19.10 1.72 23.84
C ASN A 195 18.99 2.87 24.85
N ASP A 196 20.11 3.45 25.22
CA ASP A 196 20.21 4.51 26.24
C ASP A 196 19.54 4.13 27.58
N LEU A 197 18.41 4.76 27.88
CA LEU A 197 17.63 4.53 29.11
C LEU A 197 16.45 3.57 28.93
N LYS A 198 16.24 3.06 27.70
CA LYS A 198 15.10 2.20 27.34
C LYS A 198 15.59 0.87 26.78
N TYR A 199 14.66 -0.03 26.62
CA TYR A 199 14.93 -1.34 26.05
C TYR A 199 14.02 -1.57 24.83
N ASP A 200 14.56 -2.25 23.83
CA ASP A 200 13.80 -2.79 22.71
C ASP A 200 13.70 -4.30 22.84
N LEU A 201 12.58 -4.85 22.45
CA LEU A 201 12.33 -6.28 22.45
C LEU A 201 12.17 -6.77 21.02
N LEU A 202 13.01 -7.72 20.61
CA LEU A 202 12.91 -8.43 19.34
C LEU A 202 12.37 -9.83 19.60
N ILE A 203 11.29 -10.19 18.91
CA ILE A 203 10.63 -11.49 18.98
C ILE A 203 10.75 -12.18 17.64
N GLY A 204 11.24 -13.40 17.61
CA GLY A 204 11.26 -14.18 16.37
C GLY A 204 12.41 -15.20 16.29
N PRO A 205 12.42 -15.99 15.22
CA PRO A 205 11.51 -15.91 14.07
C PRO A 205 10.06 -16.28 14.44
N VAL A 206 9.08 -15.58 13.84
CA VAL A 206 7.64 -15.74 14.08
C VAL A 206 6.97 -16.25 12.80
N GLU A 207 6.04 -17.18 12.96
CA GLU A 207 5.19 -17.61 11.85
C GLU A 207 4.26 -16.48 11.41
N LYS A 208 4.08 -16.33 10.11
CA LYS A 208 3.28 -15.25 9.51
C LYS A 208 1.84 -15.20 10.05
N SER A 209 1.24 -16.34 10.32
CA SER A 209 -0.11 -16.45 10.91
C SER A 209 -0.21 -15.86 12.32
N GLU A 210 0.90 -15.81 13.06
CA GLU A 210 0.95 -15.31 14.44
C GLU A 210 1.31 -13.83 14.54
N VAL A 211 1.92 -13.26 13.48
CA VAL A 211 2.40 -11.87 13.48
C VAL A 211 1.29 -10.89 13.83
N ASN A 212 0.11 -11.02 13.21
CA ASN A 212 -1.01 -10.12 13.47
C ASN A 212 -1.51 -10.18 14.91
N ASN A 213 -1.55 -11.37 15.48
CA ASN A 213 -1.98 -11.57 16.87
C ASN A 213 -0.99 -10.93 17.84
N LEU A 214 0.30 -11.11 17.60
CA LEU A 214 1.36 -10.53 18.43
C LEU A 214 1.39 -9.01 18.32
N VAL A 215 1.34 -8.46 17.10
CA VAL A 215 1.29 -7.00 16.89
C VAL A 215 0.07 -6.39 17.57
N SER A 216 -1.11 -7.00 17.42
CA SER A 216 -2.34 -6.52 18.06
C SER A 216 -2.27 -6.62 19.59
N TYR A 217 -1.67 -7.68 20.11
CA TYR A 217 -1.42 -7.84 21.55
C TYR A 217 -0.57 -6.68 22.08
N PHE A 218 0.58 -6.37 21.47
CA PHE A 218 1.46 -5.28 21.92
C PHE A 218 0.81 -3.91 21.84
N ILE A 219 0.09 -3.64 20.75
CA ILE A 219 -0.64 -2.38 20.60
C ILE A 219 -1.73 -2.23 21.66
N SER A 220 -2.45 -3.31 21.99
CA SER A 220 -3.48 -3.30 23.06
C SER A 220 -2.89 -3.06 24.46
N LYS A 221 -1.65 -3.46 24.67
CA LYS A 221 -0.87 -3.20 25.91
C LYS A 221 -0.26 -1.79 25.94
N GLY A 222 -0.44 -0.99 24.87
CA GLY A 222 0.04 0.40 24.79
C GLY A 222 1.38 0.58 24.07
N TYR A 223 1.99 -0.48 23.54
CA TYR A 223 3.23 -0.41 22.76
C TYR A 223 2.92 -0.10 21.29
N LYS A 224 2.68 1.18 20.99
CA LYS A 224 2.28 1.64 19.65
C LYS A 224 3.41 1.58 18.62
N GLU A 225 4.65 1.63 19.07
CA GLU A 225 5.85 1.55 18.22
C GLU A 225 6.27 0.10 18.06
N THR A 226 5.51 -0.66 17.29
CA THR A 226 5.79 -2.07 16.96
C THR A 226 6.02 -2.17 15.47
N LYS A 227 7.14 -2.77 15.06
CA LYS A 227 7.51 -2.96 13.64
C LYS A 227 7.78 -4.42 13.32
N ILE A 228 7.52 -4.79 12.07
CA ILE A 228 7.90 -6.08 11.50
C ILE A 228 9.25 -5.90 10.80
N GLU A 229 10.18 -6.79 11.09
CA GLU A 229 11.51 -6.83 10.48
C GLU A 229 11.72 -8.17 9.77
N LEU A 230 12.47 -8.13 8.69
CA LEU A 230 12.93 -9.31 7.96
C LEU A 230 14.41 -9.55 8.24
N ASN A 231 14.79 -10.83 8.38
CA ASN A 231 16.17 -11.26 8.50
C ASN A 231 16.40 -12.58 7.75
#